data_5fa4918a7c1dae664ea378396d82242b
#
_entry.id   5fa4918a7c1dae664ea378396d82242b
#
_cell.length_a   1.000
_cell.length_b   1.000
_cell.length_c   1.000
_cell.angle_alpha   90.00
_cell.angle_beta   90.00
_cell.angle_gamma   90.00
#
_symmetry.space_group_name_H-M   'P 1'
#
loop_
_entity.id
_entity.type
_entity.pdbx_description
1 polymer ?
#
loop_
_entity_poly.entity_id
_entity_poly.type
_entity_poly.pdbx_seq_one_letter_code
_entity_poly.pdbx_strand_id
1 'polypeptide(L)'
;MQSNGLSQPYTRGQALPELLKQRILILDGAMGTMIQQYKLNEADYRGLPASTRFENHPGDIKGNNELLVLTQPQIISKIHEQYLDAGADIIETNTFGATSVAQEDYKMAGLAREMNEVSARLARAACEKYSTPDKPRFAAGAIGPTPKTASISPDVNDPGARNVTFDALRASYREQIEGLFAGGVDLFLV
;
A
#
# COMPACT_ATOMS: atom_id res chain seq x y z
N MET A 1 -21.61 20.49 -13.06
CA MET A 1 -20.62 19.69 -12.30
C MET A 1 -19.69 19.05 -13.32
N GLN A 2 -18.51 19.61 -13.51
CA GLN A 2 -17.53 19.07 -14.45
C GLN A 2 -16.81 17.90 -13.80
N SER A 3 -16.90 16.73 -14.40
CA SER A 3 -16.12 15.54 -14.04
C SER A 3 -14.67 15.76 -14.50
N ASN A 4 -13.83 16.28 -13.62
CA ASN A 4 -12.40 16.37 -13.88
C ASN A 4 -11.75 14.97 -13.81
N GLY A 5 -11.47 14.42 -14.99
CA GLY A 5 -10.19 13.83 -15.35
C GLY A 5 -9.63 12.65 -14.55
N LEU A 6 -10.40 11.58 -14.31
CA LEU A 6 -9.84 10.26 -14.00
C LEU A 6 -10.07 9.35 -15.22
N SER A 7 -9.51 9.71 -16.36
CA SER A 7 -9.57 8.89 -17.58
C SER A 7 -8.24 8.20 -17.84
N GLN A 8 -7.83 7.31 -16.93
CA GLN A 8 -7.01 6.17 -17.34
C GLN A 8 -7.97 5.02 -17.59
N PRO A 9 -8.00 4.43 -18.77
CA PRO A 9 -8.85 3.28 -18.97
C PRO A 9 -8.32 2.16 -18.07
N TYR A 10 -9.12 1.73 -17.11
CA TYR A 10 -8.92 0.54 -16.27
C TYR A 10 -9.01 -0.70 -17.17
N THR A 11 -7.94 -0.99 -17.89
CA THR A 11 -7.98 -1.96 -19.00
C THR A 11 -7.43 -3.33 -18.60
N ARG A 12 -6.44 -3.42 -17.71
CA ARG A 12 -5.78 -4.70 -17.38
C ARG A 12 -6.60 -5.58 -16.45
N GLY A 13 -7.16 -5.01 -15.37
CA GLY A 13 -8.01 -5.75 -14.43
C GLY A 13 -9.24 -6.37 -15.09
N GLN A 14 -9.68 -5.87 -16.24
CA GLN A 14 -10.78 -6.44 -17.01
C GLN A 14 -10.47 -7.86 -17.55
N ALA A 15 -9.21 -8.25 -17.65
CA ALA A 15 -8.83 -9.60 -18.06
C ALA A 15 -8.98 -10.63 -16.93
N LEU A 16 -9.00 -10.21 -15.66
CA LEU A 16 -9.02 -11.12 -14.51
C LEU A 16 -10.20 -12.09 -14.51
N PRO A 17 -11.47 -11.68 -14.75
CA PRO A 17 -12.60 -12.62 -14.75
C PRO A 17 -12.45 -13.74 -15.79
N GLU A 18 -11.89 -13.45 -16.95
CA GLU A 18 -11.69 -14.47 -18.01
C GLU A 18 -10.51 -15.40 -17.67
N LEU A 19 -9.43 -14.87 -17.10
CA LEU A 19 -8.30 -15.68 -16.65
C LEU A 19 -8.70 -16.63 -15.51
N LEU A 20 -9.54 -16.17 -14.56
CA LEU A 20 -10.04 -17.00 -13.46
C LEU A 20 -10.92 -18.16 -13.92
N LYS A 21 -11.54 -18.08 -15.10
CA LYS A 21 -12.28 -19.22 -15.69
C LYS A 21 -11.33 -20.28 -16.28
N GLN A 22 -10.10 -19.90 -16.61
CA GLN A 22 -9.14 -20.77 -17.31
C GLN A 22 -8.16 -21.42 -16.33
N ARG A 23 -7.77 -20.72 -15.26
CA ARG A 23 -6.79 -21.20 -14.29
C ARG A 23 -6.91 -20.47 -12.94
N ILE A 24 -6.29 -21.06 -11.92
CA ILE A 24 -6.07 -20.41 -10.63
C ILE A 24 -5.04 -19.28 -10.82
N LEU A 25 -5.32 -18.11 -10.26
CA LEU A 25 -4.37 -17.01 -10.16
C LEU A 25 -3.77 -17.01 -8.75
N ILE A 26 -2.46 -16.87 -8.69
CA ILE A 26 -1.70 -16.92 -7.43
C ILE A 26 -1.41 -15.49 -7.00
N LEU A 27 -1.88 -15.15 -5.80
CA LEU A 27 -1.53 -13.93 -5.10
C LEU A 27 -0.15 -14.11 -4.44
N ASP A 28 0.60 -13.04 -4.29
CA ASP A 28 1.83 -13.03 -3.50
C ASP A 28 1.54 -13.21 -1.99
N GLY A 29 2.51 -12.95 -1.15
CA GLY A 29 2.38 -13.19 0.29
C GLY A 29 3.09 -12.15 1.14
N ALA A 30 3.41 -12.52 2.35
CA ALA A 30 3.81 -11.68 3.47
C ALA A 30 4.93 -10.66 3.17
N MET A 31 4.57 -9.45 2.74
CA MET A 31 5.50 -8.32 2.54
C MET A 31 6.31 -8.04 3.82
N GLY A 32 5.65 -7.95 4.97
CA GLY A 32 6.30 -7.67 6.26
C GLY A 32 7.38 -8.69 6.62
N THR A 33 7.15 -9.98 6.39
CA THR A 33 8.13 -11.05 6.64
C THR A 33 9.35 -10.90 5.73
N MET A 34 9.15 -10.52 4.48
CA MET A 34 10.26 -10.27 3.55
C MET A 34 11.07 -9.03 3.96
N ILE A 35 10.41 -7.95 4.40
CA ILE A 35 11.09 -6.76 4.93
C ILE A 35 11.94 -7.10 6.15
N GLN A 36 11.47 -7.95 7.08
CA GLN A 36 12.20 -8.34 8.27
C GLN A 36 13.55 -9.01 7.97
N GLN A 37 13.70 -9.68 6.83
CA GLN A 37 14.97 -10.30 6.43
C GLN A 37 16.08 -9.28 6.21
N TYR A 38 15.74 -8.03 5.88
CA TYR A 38 16.72 -6.95 5.69
C TYR A 38 17.25 -6.36 7.00
N LYS A 39 16.62 -6.67 8.16
CA LYS A 39 17.03 -6.22 9.51
C LYS A 39 17.26 -4.72 9.60
N LEU A 40 16.37 -3.95 8.97
CA LEU A 40 16.47 -2.49 8.89
C LEU A 40 16.46 -1.85 10.28
N ASN A 41 17.31 -0.86 10.46
CA ASN A 41 17.37 -0.02 11.67
C ASN A 41 16.67 1.32 11.46
N GLU A 42 16.63 2.17 12.49
CA GLU A 42 15.97 3.49 12.42
C GLU A 42 16.53 4.38 11.30
N ALA A 43 17.84 4.39 11.08
CA ALA A 43 18.47 5.19 10.03
C ALA A 43 18.04 4.72 8.63
N ASP A 44 17.87 3.41 8.45
CA ASP A 44 17.37 2.83 7.19
C ASP A 44 15.94 3.28 6.92
N TYR A 45 15.05 3.25 7.95
CA TYR A 45 13.67 3.75 7.83
C TYR A 45 13.62 5.24 7.50
N ARG A 46 14.59 6.03 7.99
CA ARG A 46 14.73 7.46 7.63
C ARG A 46 15.28 7.70 6.22
N GLY A 47 15.79 6.65 5.57
CA GLY A 47 16.39 6.74 4.24
C GLY A 47 17.83 7.24 4.23
N LEU A 48 18.49 7.26 5.40
CA LEU A 48 19.87 7.72 5.53
C LEU A 48 20.86 6.65 5.00
N PRO A 49 22.01 7.06 4.42
CA PRO A 49 22.39 8.44 4.12
C PRO A 49 21.89 8.97 2.76
N ALA A 50 21.08 8.18 2.04
CA ALA A 50 20.69 8.51 0.66
C ALA A 50 19.73 9.71 0.57
N SER A 51 18.95 9.96 1.63
CA SER A 51 18.01 11.08 1.71
C SER A 51 18.00 11.67 3.12
N THR A 52 17.91 12.98 3.23
CA THR A 52 17.75 13.69 4.52
C THR A 52 16.29 14.06 4.82
N ARG A 53 15.35 13.64 3.98
CA ARG A 53 13.94 14.04 4.07
C ARG A 53 13.32 13.77 5.46
N PHE A 54 13.68 12.64 6.06
CA PHE A 54 13.15 12.21 7.36
C PHE A 54 14.18 12.22 8.49
N GLU A 55 15.38 12.80 8.26
CA GLU A 55 16.48 12.84 9.23
C GLU A 55 16.04 13.41 10.58
N ASN A 56 15.31 14.53 10.55
CA ASN A 56 14.87 15.26 11.73
C ASN A 56 13.37 15.01 12.06
N HIS A 57 12.79 13.93 11.54
CA HIS A 57 11.39 13.60 11.85
C HIS A 57 11.25 13.31 13.36
N PRO A 58 10.26 13.90 14.07
CA PRO A 58 10.09 13.71 15.50
C PRO A 58 9.57 12.30 15.83
N GLY A 59 10.27 11.59 16.69
CA GLY A 59 9.96 10.23 17.12
C GLY A 59 10.55 9.14 16.25
N ASP A 60 10.44 7.92 16.72
CA ASP A 60 10.91 6.74 16.00
C ASP A 60 9.95 6.38 14.87
N ILE A 61 10.50 6.01 13.72
CA ILE A 61 9.74 5.60 12.53
C ILE A 61 10.03 4.16 12.12
N LYS A 62 10.95 3.50 12.82
CA LYS A 62 11.19 2.06 12.65
C LYS A 62 9.89 1.28 12.91
N GLY A 63 9.54 0.41 11.97
CA GLY A 63 8.29 -0.36 12.00
C GLY A 63 7.21 0.21 11.08
N ASN A 64 7.33 1.46 10.61
CA ASN A 64 6.47 1.99 9.55
C ASN A 64 6.89 1.41 8.20
N ASN A 65 6.47 0.18 7.92
CA ASN A 65 6.87 -0.52 6.70
C ASN A 65 6.36 0.17 5.44
N GLU A 66 5.23 0.86 5.51
CA GLU A 66 4.65 1.60 4.40
C GLU A 66 5.53 2.76 3.95
N LEU A 67 6.27 3.37 4.89
CA LEU A 67 7.22 4.44 4.60
C LEU A 67 8.38 3.98 3.69
N LEU A 68 8.72 2.69 3.71
CA LEU A 68 9.83 2.14 2.93
C LEU A 68 9.66 2.32 1.42
N VAL A 69 8.44 2.54 0.93
CA VAL A 69 8.22 2.88 -0.49
C VAL A 69 8.87 4.22 -0.86
N LEU A 70 9.05 5.12 0.12
CA LEU A 70 9.67 6.43 -0.05
C LEU A 70 11.17 6.42 0.32
N THR A 71 11.57 5.61 1.30
CA THR A 71 12.92 5.63 1.87
C THR A 71 13.83 4.52 1.36
N GLN A 72 13.24 3.35 1.03
CA GLN A 72 13.96 2.16 0.54
C GLN A 72 13.20 1.51 -0.65
N PRO A 73 12.83 2.28 -1.69
CA PRO A 73 11.99 1.76 -2.79
C PRO A 73 12.61 0.54 -3.50
N GLN A 74 13.95 0.45 -3.52
CA GLN A 74 14.67 -0.67 -4.11
C GLN A 74 14.43 -1.99 -3.37
N ILE A 75 14.23 -1.94 -2.03
CA ILE A 75 13.91 -3.13 -1.24
C ILE A 75 12.51 -3.62 -1.59
N ILE A 76 11.54 -2.71 -1.62
CA ILE A 76 10.15 -3.05 -1.95
C ILE A 76 10.05 -3.58 -3.38
N SER A 77 10.69 -2.92 -4.34
CA SER A 77 10.74 -3.42 -5.73
C SER A 77 11.33 -4.83 -5.82
N LYS A 78 12.44 -5.08 -5.10
CA LYS A 78 13.07 -6.41 -5.10
C LYS A 78 12.17 -7.49 -4.49
N ILE A 79 11.42 -7.18 -3.45
CA ILE A 79 10.45 -8.13 -2.86
C ILE A 79 9.34 -8.45 -3.88
N HIS A 80 8.79 -7.45 -4.56
CA HIS A 80 7.82 -7.65 -5.62
C HIS A 80 8.38 -8.57 -6.73
N GLU A 81 9.61 -8.31 -7.17
CA GLU A 81 10.28 -9.12 -8.18
C GLU A 81 10.46 -10.57 -7.72
N GLN A 82 10.84 -10.82 -6.46
CA GLN A 82 11.00 -12.17 -5.92
C GLN A 82 9.68 -12.97 -5.95
N TYR A 83 8.55 -12.34 -5.61
CA TYR A 83 7.25 -12.99 -5.72
C TYR A 83 6.84 -13.26 -7.17
N LEU A 84 7.13 -12.35 -8.08
CA LEU A 84 6.87 -12.53 -9.51
C LEU A 84 7.75 -13.62 -10.13
N ASP A 85 9.03 -13.72 -9.73
CA ASP A 85 9.95 -14.79 -10.08
C ASP A 85 9.44 -16.15 -9.59
N ALA A 86 8.90 -16.20 -8.36
CA ALA A 86 8.31 -17.39 -7.78
C ALA A 86 7.00 -17.81 -8.48
N GLY A 87 6.45 -16.94 -9.33
CA GLY A 87 5.30 -17.26 -10.17
C GLY A 87 3.99 -16.59 -9.81
N ALA A 88 3.96 -15.66 -8.83
CA ALA A 88 2.77 -14.90 -8.48
C ALA A 88 2.17 -14.18 -9.71
N ASP A 89 0.87 -14.25 -9.88
CA ASP A 89 0.11 -13.56 -10.92
C ASP A 89 -0.31 -12.16 -10.49
N ILE A 90 -0.56 -12.00 -9.19
CA ILE A 90 -1.02 -10.77 -8.55
C ILE A 90 -0.05 -10.46 -7.41
N ILE A 91 0.43 -9.22 -7.33
CA ILE A 91 1.22 -8.72 -6.20
C ILE A 91 0.50 -7.57 -5.51
N GLU A 92 0.57 -7.56 -4.18
CA GLU A 92 -0.01 -6.50 -3.36
C GLU A 92 0.93 -5.32 -3.19
N THR A 93 0.37 -4.11 -3.20
CA THR A 93 1.13 -2.91 -2.80
C THR A 93 1.51 -2.95 -1.33
N ASN A 94 2.62 -2.31 -0.95
CA ASN A 94 3.02 -2.17 0.45
C ASN A 94 2.26 -1.02 1.12
N THR A 95 0.93 -1.16 1.25
CA THR A 95 0.01 -0.09 1.68
C THR A 95 -1.03 -0.52 2.71
N PHE A 96 -0.87 -1.69 3.32
CA PHE A 96 -1.85 -2.23 4.26
C PHE A 96 -2.21 -1.25 5.38
N GLY A 97 -1.23 -0.54 5.95
CA GLY A 97 -1.40 0.51 6.96
C GLY A 97 -1.21 1.94 6.42
N ALA A 98 -1.29 2.17 5.12
CA ALA A 98 -1.02 3.48 4.51
C ALA A 98 -2.25 4.42 4.50
N THR A 99 -3.12 4.34 5.50
CA THR A 99 -4.20 5.30 5.72
C THR A 99 -3.72 6.50 6.54
N SER A 100 -4.29 7.69 6.35
CA SER A 100 -3.95 8.85 7.19
C SER A 100 -4.21 8.60 8.68
N VAL A 101 -5.26 7.83 9.02
CA VAL A 101 -5.58 7.44 10.41
C VAL A 101 -4.48 6.53 11.00
N ALA A 102 -3.94 5.58 10.25
CA ALA A 102 -2.86 4.70 10.73
C ALA A 102 -1.52 5.44 10.78
N GLN A 103 -1.23 6.28 9.80
CA GLN A 103 0.01 7.04 9.71
C GLN A 103 0.11 8.19 10.74
N GLU A 104 -1.01 8.52 11.41
CA GLU A 104 -1.02 9.47 12.52
C GLU A 104 -0.13 9.01 13.68
N ASP A 105 -0.04 7.71 13.94
CA ASP A 105 0.80 7.12 15.00
C ASP A 105 2.28 7.46 14.80
N TYR A 106 2.70 7.64 13.55
CA TYR A 106 4.04 8.07 13.17
C TYR A 106 4.13 9.58 12.87
N LYS A 107 3.06 10.36 13.08
CA LYS A 107 2.97 11.79 12.70
C LYS A 107 3.18 12.01 11.20
N MET A 108 2.74 11.07 10.38
CA MET A 108 2.93 11.03 8.93
C MET A 108 1.60 11.00 8.16
N ALA A 109 0.47 11.33 8.80
CA ALA A 109 -0.84 11.32 8.15
C ALA A 109 -0.87 12.04 6.80
N GLY A 110 -0.18 13.19 6.68
CA GLY A 110 -0.09 13.95 5.43
C GLY A 110 0.68 13.27 4.29
N LEU A 111 1.34 12.14 4.55
CA LEU A 111 2.07 11.36 3.53
C LEU A 111 1.28 10.16 3.00
N ALA A 112 0.09 9.89 3.56
CA ALA A 112 -0.70 8.73 3.20
C ALA A 112 -0.93 8.63 1.68
N ARG A 113 -1.38 9.70 1.04
CA ARG A 113 -1.58 9.74 -0.41
C ARG A 113 -0.31 9.42 -1.19
N GLU A 114 0.81 10.06 -0.84
CA GLU A 114 2.10 9.86 -1.52
C GLU A 114 2.59 8.41 -1.38
N MET A 115 2.51 7.83 -0.17
CA MET A 115 2.89 6.44 0.07
C MET A 115 2.09 5.47 -0.82
N ASN A 116 0.77 5.66 -0.90
CA ASN A 116 -0.09 4.82 -1.72
C ASN A 116 0.23 4.96 -3.21
N GLU A 117 0.41 6.17 -3.71
CA GLU A 117 0.71 6.44 -5.11
C GLU A 117 2.07 5.85 -5.51
N VAL A 118 3.12 6.05 -4.70
CA VAL A 118 4.44 5.52 -4.96
C VAL A 118 4.45 4.00 -4.88
N SER A 119 3.80 3.40 -3.86
CA SER A 119 3.71 1.95 -3.72
C SER A 119 3.03 1.31 -4.93
N ALA A 120 1.92 1.88 -5.40
CA ALA A 120 1.23 1.42 -6.59
C ALA A 120 2.12 1.49 -7.84
N ARG A 121 2.88 2.57 -8.02
CA ARG A 121 3.83 2.69 -9.13
C ARG A 121 4.95 1.64 -9.09
N LEU A 122 5.49 1.33 -7.89
CA LEU A 122 6.51 0.30 -7.74
C LEU A 122 5.98 -1.09 -8.10
N ALA A 123 4.80 -1.46 -7.57
CA ALA A 123 4.15 -2.72 -7.91
C ALA A 123 3.82 -2.79 -9.41
N ARG A 124 3.32 -1.69 -9.98
CA ARG A 124 3.00 -1.59 -11.40
C ARG A 124 4.23 -1.80 -12.27
N ALA A 125 5.34 -1.14 -11.97
CA ALA A 125 6.60 -1.27 -12.69
C ALA A 125 7.14 -2.72 -12.63
N ALA A 126 7.06 -3.37 -11.47
CA ALA A 126 7.43 -4.78 -11.35
C ALA A 126 6.53 -5.68 -12.21
N CYS A 127 5.21 -5.48 -12.16
CA CYS A 127 4.27 -6.23 -13.01
C CYS A 127 4.56 -6.05 -14.50
N GLU A 128 4.88 -4.84 -14.95
CA GLU A 128 5.22 -4.57 -16.35
C GLU A 128 6.48 -5.30 -16.80
N LYS A 129 7.50 -5.33 -15.95
CA LYS A 129 8.76 -6.04 -16.22
C LYS A 129 8.56 -7.56 -16.38
N TYR A 130 7.63 -8.16 -15.63
CA TYR A 130 7.41 -9.61 -15.57
C TYR A 130 6.21 -10.10 -16.36
N SER A 131 5.38 -9.23 -16.90
CA SER A 131 4.23 -9.62 -17.72
C SER A 131 4.68 -10.11 -19.09
N THR A 132 4.02 -11.18 -19.53
CA THR A 132 4.08 -11.67 -20.92
C THR A 132 2.67 -11.79 -21.48
N PRO A 133 2.47 -11.91 -22.81
CA PRO A 133 1.14 -12.13 -23.37
C PRO A 133 0.42 -13.34 -22.79
N ASP A 134 1.16 -14.42 -22.50
CA ASP A 134 0.60 -15.66 -21.96
C ASP A 134 0.47 -15.65 -20.44
N LYS A 135 1.21 -14.77 -19.75
CA LYS A 135 1.19 -14.66 -18.29
C LYS A 135 1.21 -13.19 -17.86
N PRO A 136 0.09 -12.47 -17.97
CA PRO A 136 -0.02 -11.11 -17.47
C PRO A 136 0.07 -11.08 -15.95
N ARG A 137 0.66 -10.00 -15.40
CA ARG A 137 0.81 -9.76 -13.96
C ARG A 137 0.00 -8.53 -13.55
N PHE A 138 -0.54 -8.56 -12.34
CA PHE A 138 -1.45 -7.53 -11.84
C PHE A 138 -0.97 -6.95 -10.51
N ALA A 139 -1.14 -5.64 -10.34
CA ALA A 139 -0.88 -4.95 -9.11
C ALA A 139 -2.19 -4.72 -8.34
N ALA A 140 -2.29 -5.28 -7.15
CA ALA A 140 -3.41 -5.12 -6.24
C ALA A 140 -3.13 -4.04 -5.21
N GLY A 141 -3.98 -3.03 -5.12
CA GLY A 141 -3.93 -2.03 -4.05
C GLY A 141 -4.44 -2.61 -2.75
N ALA A 142 -3.54 -2.93 -1.82
CA ALA A 142 -3.88 -3.49 -0.53
C ALA A 142 -4.49 -2.42 0.40
N ILE A 143 -5.67 -2.71 0.94
CA ILE A 143 -6.44 -1.86 1.85
C ILE A 143 -6.67 -2.65 3.13
N GLY A 144 -5.90 -2.35 4.17
CA GLY A 144 -6.00 -3.01 5.46
C GLY A 144 -6.90 -2.28 6.46
N PRO A 145 -7.14 -2.88 7.63
CA PRO A 145 -7.87 -2.22 8.71
C PRO A 145 -7.06 -1.07 9.32
N THR A 146 -7.75 -0.15 9.97
CA THR A 146 -7.10 0.92 10.74
C THR A 146 -6.89 0.49 12.21
N PRO A 147 -5.88 1.05 12.91
CA PRO A 147 -5.65 0.77 14.33
C PRO A 147 -6.77 1.33 15.23
N LYS A 148 -7.55 2.29 14.71
CA LYS A 148 -8.72 2.87 15.39
C LYS A 148 -10.00 2.30 14.79
N THR A 149 -11.00 2.01 15.64
CA THR A 149 -12.29 1.49 15.19
C THR A 149 -13.45 2.35 15.69
N ALA A 150 -14.48 2.49 14.87
CA ALA A 150 -15.73 3.16 15.23
C ALA A 150 -16.76 2.21 15.87
N SER A 151 -16.47 0.90 15.96
CA SER A 151 -17.42 -0.11 16.46
C SER A 151 -17.25 -0.42 17.96
N ILE A 152 -16.05 -0.22 18.51
CA ILE A 152 -15.73 -0.55 19.90
C ILE A 152 -15.38 0.72 20.66
N SER A 153 -15.90 0.87 21.90
CA SER A 153 -15.51 1.95 22.77
C SER A 153 -14.08 1.75 23.28
N PRO A 154 -13.22 2.77 23.25
CA PRO A 154 -11.92 2.74 23.90
C PRO A 154 -12.00 2.96 25.43
N ASP A 155 -13.15 3.40 25.95
CA ASP A 155 -13.39 3.64 27.37
C ASP A 155 -14.43 2.65 27.92
N VAL A 156 -14.03 1.89 28.95
CA VAL A 156 -14.88 0.89 29.59
C VAL A 156 -16.08 1.54 30.30
N ASN A 157 -15.93 2.78 30.75
CA ASN A 157 -16.96 3.52 31.48
C ASN A 157 -17.89 4.34 30.58
N ASP A 158 -17.53 4.53 29.33
CA ASP A 158 -18.35 5.20 28.32
C ASP A 158 -18.53 4.34 27.07
N PRO A 159 -19.60 3.53 27.01
CA PRO A 159 -19.86 2.68 25.84
C PRO A 159 -20.10 3.46 24.53
N GLY A 160 -20.39 4.75 24.62
CA GLY A 160 -20.59 5.66 23.49
C GLY A 160 -19.30 6.26 22.93
N ALA A 161 -18.20 6.24 23.69
CA ALA A 161 -16.93 6.82 23.28
C ALA A 161 -16.39 6.16 21.99
N ARG A 162 -15.79 6.95 21.13
CA ARG A 162 -15.11 6.51 19.91
C ARG A 162 -13.83 7.30 19.71
N ASN A 163 -12.76 6.63 19.33
CA ASN A 163 -11.46 7.28 19.04
C ASN A 163 -11.32 7.70 17.57
N VAL A 164 -12.30 7.36 16.74
CA VAL A 164 -12.41 7.79 15.36
C VAL A 164 -13.87 7.82 14.93
N THR A 165 -14.25 8.75 14.06
CA THR A 165 -15.59 8.82 13.49
C THR A 165 -15.68 8.03 12.18
N PHE A 166 -16.88 7.63 11.78
CA PHE A 166 -17.12 7.02 10.47
C PHE A 166 -16.67 7.92 9.32
N ASP A 167 -16.96 9.22 9.40
CA ASP A 167 -16.57 10.17 8.36
C ASP A 167 -15.05 10.34 8.27
N ALA A 168 -14.33 10.30 9.39
CA ALA A 168 -12.87 10.32 9.40
C ALA A 168 -12.28 9.06 8.74
N LEU A 169 -12.80 7.88 9.07
CA LEU A 169 -12.41 6.62 8.40
C LEU A 169 -12.71 6.66 6.91
N ARG A 170 -13.91 7.09 6.53
CA ARG A 170 -14.32 7.22 5.14
C ARG A 170 -13.40 8.15 4.35
N ALA A 171 -13.04 9.32 4.93
CA ALA A 171 -12.12 10.24 4.30
C ALA A 171 -10.72 9.64 4.13
N SER A 172 -10.21 8.95 5.15
CA SER A 172 -8.90 8.32 5.16
C SER A 172 -8.80 7.18 4.11
N TYR A 173 -9.79 6.31 4.05
CA TYR A 173 -9.83 5.26 3.01
C TYR A 173 -10.01 5.82 1.61
N ARG A 174 -10.79 6.89 1.46
CA ARG A 174 -10.93 7.55 0.17
C ARG A 174 -9.59 8.10 -0.33
N GLU A 175 -8.83 8.76 0.54
CA GLU A 175 -7.49 9.26 0.21
C GLU A 175 -6.55 8.13 -0.21
N GLN A 176 -6.57 6.98 0.51
CA GLN A 176 -5.81 5.79 0.17
C GLN A 176 -6.18 5.26 -1.22
N ILE A 177 -7.48 5.07 -1.48
CA ILE A 177 -7.99 4.57 -2.77
C ILE A 177 -7.60 5.52 -3.92
N GLU A 178 -7.75 6.84 -3.73
CA GLU A 178 -7.36 7.83 -4.72
C GLU A 178 -5.86 7.80 -5.03
N GLY A 179 -5.00 7.61 -4.01
CA GLY A 179 -3.56 7.44 -4.18
C GLY A 179 -3.21 6.16 -4.94
N LEU A 180 -3.76 5.02 -4.54
CA LEU A 180 -3.57 3.73 -5.21
C LEU A 180 -4.02 3.78 -6.67
N PHE A 181 -5.19 4.38 -6.93
CA PHE A 181 -5.71 4.55 -8.28
C PHE A 181 -4.81 5.43 -9.14
N ALA A 182 -4.34 6.56 -8.59
CA ALA A 182 -3.42 7.47 -9.29
C ALA A 182 -2.07 6.80 -9.60
N GLY A 183 -1.60 5.87 -8.75
CA GLY A 183 -0.41 5.07 -8.96
C GLY A 183 -0.59 3.92 -9.96
N GLY A 184 -1.83 3.59 -10.36
CA GLY A 184 -2.15 2.69 -11.45
C GLY A 184 -2.31 1.22 -11.05
N VAL A 185 -2.90 0.92 -9.89
CA VAL A 185 -3.29 -0.45 -9.53
C VAL A 185 -4.35 -1.01 -10.48
N ASP A 186 -4.35 -2.32 -10.67
CA ASP A 186 -5.29 -3.02 -11.56
C ASP A 186 -6.57 -3.45 -10.82
N LEU A 187 -6.49 -3.63 -9.51
CA LEU A 187 -7.60 -4.01 -8.63
C LEU A 187 -7.33 -3.51 -7.21
N PHE A 188 -8.34 -3.55 -6.37
CA PHE A 188 -8.21 -3.35 -4.92
C PHE A 188 -8.42 -4.68 -4.20
N LEU A 189 -7.63 -4.89 -3.15
CA LEU A 189 -7.76 -6.02 -2.23
C LEU A 189 -8.17 -5.46 -0.85
N VAL A 190 -9.34 -5.89 -0.34
CA VAL A 190 -9.95 -5.39 0.90
C VAL A 190 -10.14 -6.54 1.87
#